data_87ffe0fbc7dbd54de797036c7754602d
#
_entry.id   87ffe0fbc7dbd54de797036c7754602d
#
_cell.length_a   1.000
_cell.length_b   1.000
_cell.length_c   1.000
_cell.angle_alpha   90.00
_cell.angle_beta   90.00
_cell.angle_gamma   90.00
#
_symmetry.space_group_name_H-M   'P 1'
#
loop_
_entity.id
_entity.type
_entity.pdbx_description
1 polymer ?
#
loop_
_entity_poly.entity_id
_entity_poly.type
_entity_poly.pdbx_seq_one_letter_code
_entity_poly.pdbx_strand_id
1 'polypeptide(L)'
;MSEDLFDNTPTSSGDYDSSSIEVLEGLEPVRRRPGMYIGGTDDRALHHLAAEVLDNSMDEAVAGHANRIEMRLDENNRLSISDNGRGIPVDEHPKFPGKSTLEVILSTLHSGGKFSGKAYATSGGLHGVGVS
;
A
#
# COMPACT_ATOMS: atom_id res chain seq x y z
N MET A 1 24.46 52.03 29.06
CA MET A 1 23.19 51.28 28.86
C MET A 1 23.33 50.44 27.64
N SER A 2 23.79 49.26 27.82
CA SER A 2 23.70 48.23 26.83
C SER A 2 22.62 47.25 27.30
N GLU A 3 21.45 47.36 26.70
CA GLU A 3 20.43 46.33 26.87
C GLU A 3 20.87 45.12 26.09
N ASP A 4 21.08 44.02 26.79
CA ASP A 4 21.30 42.70 26.20
C ASP A 4 20.05 42.29 25.44
N LEU A 5 20.05 42.58 24.14
CA LEU A 5 19.01 42.16 23.20
C LEU A 5 19.16 40.68 22.78
N PHE A 6 19.99 39.91 23.45
CA PHE A 6 20.22 38.52 23.15
C PHE A 6 20.09 37.59 24.35
N ASP A 7 19.13 37.86 25.23
CA ASP A 7 18.64 36.83 26.12
C ASP A 7 17.71 35.89 25.29
N ASN A 8 18.34 35.17 24.39
CA ASN A 8 17.73 34.05 23.73
C ASN A 8 17.93 32.82 24.64
N THR A 9 17.20 32.78 25.73
CA THR A 9 16.96 31.51 26.40
C THR A 9 16.30 30.62 25.35
N PRO A 10 16.92 29.52 24.90
CA PRO A 10 16.23 28.56 24.07
C PRO A 10 15.10 28.02 24.94
N THR A 11 13.87 28.46 24.64
CA THR A 11 12.70 27.69 25.03
C THR A 11 12.98 26.27 24.64
N SER A 12 12.94 25.39 25.63
CA SER A 12 13.14 23.97 25.48
C SER A 12 12.51 23.48 24.19
N SER A 13 13.32 23.30 23.15
CA SER A 13 12.95 22.44 22.07
C SER A 13 12.69 21.09 22.72
N GLY A 14 11.43 20.67 22.79
CA GLY A 14 11.10 19.33 23.26
C GLY A 14 12.07 18.37 22.60
N ASP A 15 12.67 17.52 23.41
CA ASP A 15 13.76 16.65 23.00
C ASP A 15 13.40 15.91 21.70
N TYR A 16 13.85 16.47 20.58
CA TYR A 16 13.77 15.81 19.30
C TYR A 16 14.95 14.84 19.22
N ASP A 17 14.76 13.69 19.83
CA ASP A 17 15.75 12.63 19.82
C ASP A 17 15.22 11.37 19.10
N SER A 18 16.01 10.34 19.05
CA SER A 18 15.62 9.09 18.39
C SER A 18 14.36 8.44 18.98
N SER A 19 14.02 8.71 20.26
CA SER A 19 12.81 8.19 20.89
C SER A 19 11.54 8.90 20.44
N SER A 20 11.67 10.12 19.89
CA SER A 20 10.54 10.87 19.33
C SER A 20 10.15 10.41 17.92
N ILE A 21 10.95 9.56 17.30
CA ILE A 21 10.70 9.02 15.96
C ILE A 21 9.89 7.74 16.10
N GLU A 22 8.63 7.79 15.66
CA GLU A 22 7.77 6.63 15.64
C GLU A 22 8.00 5.79 14.39
N VAL A 23 8.31 4.51 14.58
CA VAL A 23 8.41 3.52 13.50
C VAL A 23 7.13 2.72 13.44
N LEU A 24 6.43 2.80 12.31
CA LEU A 24 5.21 2.05 12.07
C LEU A 24 5.52 0.87 11.15
N GLU A 25 5.06 -0.31 11.54
CA GLU A 25 5.27 -1.56 10.81
C GLU A 25 3.97 -2.08 10.16
N GLY A 26 4.13 -2.91 9.14
CA GLY A 26 3.01 -3.55 8.46
C GLY A 26 2.07 -2.54 7.80
N LEU A 27 0.78 -2.64 8.10
CA LEU A 27 -0.27 -1.77 7.57
C LEU A 27 -0.65 -0.61 8.50
N GLU A 28 -0.01 -0.49 9.64
CA GLU A 28 -0.30 0.57 10.62
C GLU A 28 -0.16 1.99 10.04
N PRO A 29 0.84 2.29 9.18
CA PRO A 29 0.93 3.60 8.51
C PRO A 29 -0.33 3.94 7.71
N VAL A 30 -0.92 2.98 7.01
CA VAL A 30 -2.15 3.19 6.23
C VAL A 30 -3.33 3.47 7.14
N ARG A 31 -3.46 2.73 8.24
CA ARG A 31 -4.55 2.91 9.21
C ARG A 31 -4.52 4.27 9.87
N ARG A 32 -3.34 4.77 10.21
CA ARG A 32 -3.18 6.06 10.86
C ARG A 32 -3.33 7.24 9.92
N ARG A 33 -2.89 7.09 8.69
CA ARG A 33 -2.89 8.17 7.68
C ARG A 33 -3.41 7.70 6.33
N PRO A 34 -4.68 7.27 6.25
CA PRO A 34 -5.24 6.72 5.01
C PRO A 34 -5.19 7.72 3.85
N GLY A 35 -5.28 9.01 4.12
CA GLY A 35 -5.20 10.05 3.09
C GLY A 35 -3.89 10.05 2.30
N MET A 36 -2.78 9.63 2.91
CA MET A 36 -1.48 9.54 2.24
C MET A 36 -1.36 8.34 1.29
N TYR A 37 -2.12 7.27 1.53
CA TYR A 37 -1.99 6.01 0.81
C TYR A 37 -3.13 5.73 -0.15
N ILE A 38 -4.36 6.03 0.26
CA ILE A 38 -5.59 5.71 -0.49
C ILE A 38 -6.48 6.93 -0.75
N GLY A 39 -6.01 8.13 -0.44
CA GLY A 39 -6.71 9.38 -0.71
C GLY A 39 -7.77 9.76 0.32
N GLY A 40 -8.01 8.95 1.36
CA GLY A 40 -8.98 9.24 2.41
C GLY A 40 -9.80 8.02 2.84
N THR A 41 -10.97 8.27 3.41
CA THR A 41 -11.91 7.25 3.91
C THR A 41 -13.34 7.48 3.42
N ASP A 42 -13.51 8.30 2.38
CA ASP A 42 -14.78 8.62 1.75
C ASP A 42 -15.10 7.70 0.55
N ASP A 43 -16.18 7.98 -0.16
CA ASP A 43 -16.60 7.21 -1.34
C ASP A 43 -15.56 7.24 -2.45
N ARG A 44 -14.82 8.35 -2.59
CA ARG A 44 -13.74 8.44 -3.58
C ARG A 44 -12.60 7.51 -3.26
N ALA A 45 -12.27 7.36 -1.97
CA ALA A 45 -11.25 6.41 -1.53
C ALA A 45 -11.68 4.97 -1.79
N LEU A 46 -12.95 4.63 -1.59
CA LEU A 46 -13.51 3.32 -1.94
C LEU A 46 -13.41 3.04 -3.44
N HIS A 47 -13.75 4.01 -4.28
CA HIS A 47 -13.61 3.88 -5.74
C HIS A 47 -12.14 3.72 -6.14
N HIS A 48 -11.23 4.43 -5.47
CA HIS A 48 -9.80 4.29 -5.69
C HIS A 48 -9.30 2.88 -5.34
N LEU A 49 -9.73 2.31 -4.21
CA LEU A 49 -9.40 0.94 -3.84
C LEU A 49 -9.93 -0.08 -4.86
N ALA A 50 -11.18 0.09 -5.31
CA ALA A 50 -11.75 -0.76 -6.35
C ALA A 50 -10.94 -0.69 -7.65
N ALA A 51 -10.52 0.52 -8.05
CA ALA A 51 -9.67 0.71 -9.22
C ALA A 51 -8.30 0.03 -9.07
N GLU A 52 -7.66 0.11 -7.89
CA GLU A 52 -6.39 -0.57 -7.60
C GLU A 52 -6.51 -2.10 -7.74
N VAL A 53 -7.57 -2.69 -7.22
CA VAL A 53 -7.82 -4.13 -7.36
C VAL A 53 -8.06 -4.51 -8.81
N LEU A 54 -8.85 -3.71 -9.53
CA LEU A 54 -9.10 -3.93 -10.95
C LEU A 54 -7.81 -3.80 -11.77
N ASP A 55 -6.98 -2.82 -11.49
CA ASP A 55 -5.69 -2.63 -12.17
C ASP A 55 -4.77 -3.86 -12.01
N ASN A 56 -4.77 -4.52 -10.85
CA ASN A 56 -4.04 -5.76 -10.66
C ASN A 56 -4.51 -6.85 -11.63
N SER A 57 -5.82 -7.02 -11.82
CA SER A 57 -6.38 -7.95 -12.79
C SER A 57 -6.09 -7.53 -14.23
N MET A 58 -6.13 -6.24 -14.52
CA MET A 58 -5.80 -5.69 -15.85
C MET A 58 -4.32 -5.91 -16.19
N ASP A 59 -3.42 -5.80 -15.23
CA ASP A 59 -2.00 -6.09 -15.43
C ASP A 59 -1.77 -7.55 -15.84
N GLU A 60 -2.51 -8.49 -15.27
CA GLU A 60 -2.50 -9.90 -15.70
C GLU A 60 -2.99 -10.06 -17.14
N ALA A 61 -4.00 -9.31 -17.53
CA ALA A 61 -4.50 -9.33 -18.90
C ALA A 61 -3.50 -8.72 -19.90
N VAL A 62 -2.91 -7.58 -19.56
CA VAL A 62 -1.89 -6.91 -20.40
C VAL A 62 -0.65 -7.77 -20.56
N ALA A 63 -0.24 -8.48 -19.51
CA ALA A 63 0.88 -9.41 -19.55
C ALA A 63 0.58 -10.71 -20.33
N GLY A 64 -0.66 -10.93 -20.77
CA GLY A 64 -1.07 -12.08 -21.53
C GLY A 64 -1.44 -13.32 -20.70
N HIS A 65 -1.54 -13.18 -19.37
CA HIS A 65 -1.84 -14.29 -18.45
C HIS A 65 -3.30 -14.42 -18.10
N ALA A 66 -4.10 -13.40 -18.35
CA ALA A 66 -5.55 -13.42 -18.17
C ALA A 66 -6.25 -12.99 -19.46
N ASN A 67 -7.40 -13.59 -19.73
CA ASN A 67 -8.28 -13.21 -20.83
C ASN A 67 -9.73 -12.99 -20.38
N ARG A 68 -9.98 -13.09 -19.08
CA ARG A 68 -11.29 -12.83 -18.49
C ARG A 68 -11.14 -12.12 -17.15
N ILE A 69 -11.89 -11.03 -17.01
CA ILE A 69 -12.04 -10.29 -15.75
C ILE A 69 -13.54 -10.12 -15.52
N GLU A 70 -14.01 -10.48 -14.34
CA GLU A 70 -15.38 -10.32 -13.92
C GLU A 70 -15.47 -9.34 -12.74
N MET A 71 -16.40 -8.41 -12.83
CA MET A 71 -16.74 -7.50 -11.76
C MET A 71 -18.20 -7.72 -11.36
N ARG A 72 -18.47 -7.95 -10.10
CA ARG A 72 -19.79 -8.20 -9.57
C ARG A 72 -20.06 -7.36 -8.33
N LEU A 73 -21.15 -6.61 -8.36
CA LEU A 73 -21.69 -5.91 -7.20
C LEU A 73 -22.94 -6.65 -6.74
N ASP A 74 -22.98 -7.07 -5.50
CA ASP A 74 -24.13 -7.77 -4.92
C ASP A 74 -25.07 -6.82 -4.15
N GLU A 75 -26.23 -7.34 -3.74
CA GLU A 75 -27.25 -6.60 -2.98
C GLU A 75 -26.79 -6.12 -1.59
N ASN A 76 -25.70 -6.69 -1.07
CA ASN A 76 -25.09 -6.28 0.20
C ASN A 76 -23.98 -5.24 0.02
N ASN A 77 -23.94 -4.57 -1.13
CA ASN A 77 -22.91 -3.60 -1.50
C ASN A 77 -21.48 -4.18 -1.48
N ARG A 78 -21.35 -5.46 -1.76
CA ARG A 78 -20.06 -6.13 -1.85
C ARG A 78 -19.60 -6.17 -3.30
N LEU A 79 -18.45 -5.56 -3.57
CA LEU A 79 -17.81 -5.61 -4.87
C LEU A 79 -16.82 -6.77 -4.91
N SER A 80 -16.97 -7.64 -5.89
CA SER A 80 -16.05 -8.73 -6.17
C SER A 80 -15.41 -8.52 -7.53
N ILE A 81 -14.09 -8.67 -7.61
CA ILE A 81 -13.33 -8.63 -8.84
C ILE A 81 -12.55 -9.94 -8.93
N SER A 82 -12.68 -10.63 -10.04
CA SER A 82 -11.98 -11.88 -10.28
C SER A 82 -11.38 -11.91 -11.69
N ASP A 83 -10.28 -12.59 -11.83
CA ASP A 83 -9.63 -12.85 -13.12
C ASP A 83 -9.23 -14.32 -13.22
N ASN A 84 -8.84 -14.74 -14.41
CA ASN A 84 -8.31 -16.08 -14.67
C ASN A 84 -6.80 -16.05 -14.94
N GLY A 85 -6.08 -15.11 -14.32
CA GLY A 85 -4.63 -14.98 -14.40
C GLY A 85 -3.88 -16.05 -13.60
N ARG A 86 -2.58 -15.81 -13.39
CA ARG A 86 -1.68 -16.73 -12.68
C ARG A 86 -1.99 -16.87 -11.19
N GLY A 87 -2.67 -15.87 -10.62
CA GLY A 87 -2.82 -15.75 -9.16
C GLY A 87 -1.56 -15.21 -8.49
N ILE A 88 -1.66 -15.07 -7.17
CA ILE A 88 -0.53 -14.63 -6.33
C ILE A 88 0.20 -15.88 -5.82
N PRO A 89 1.54 -15.92 -5.84
CA PRO A 89 2.30 -17.04 -5.29
C PRO A 89 1.95 -17.33 -3.83
N VAL A 90 1.83 -18.62 -3.50
CA VAL A 90 1.48 -19.08 -2.14
C VAL A 90 2.64 -19.81 -1.45
N ASP A 91 3.76 -19.99 -2.12
CA ASP A 91 4.99 -20.55 -1.57
C ASP A 91 5.63 -19.60 -0.54
N GLU A 92 6.55 -20.15 0.25
CA GLU A 92 7.24 -19.39 1.29
C GLU A 92 8.03 -18.23 0.70
N HIS A 93 7.90 -17.05 1.31
CA HIS A 93 8.63 -15.87 0.88
C HIS A 93 10.10 -15.95 1.33
N PRO A 94 11.09 -15.70 0.44
CA PRO A 94 12.52 -15.85 0.75
C PRO A 94 13.01 -14.95 1.89
N LYS A 95 12.40 -13.77 2.07
CA LYS A 95 12.78 -12.81 3.13
C LYS A 95 11.97 -12.92 4.41
N PHE A 96 10.92 -13.73 4.41
CA PHE A 96 10.00 -13.89 5.55
C PHE A 96 9.75 -15.38 5.82
N PRO A 97 10.69 -16.06 6.46
CA PRO A 97 10.55 -17.48 6.77
C PRO A 97 9.26 -17.78 7.55
N GLY A 98 8.56 -18.83 7.17
CA GLY A 98 7.31 -19.24 7.80
C GLY A 98 6.07 -18.48 7.31
N LYS A 99 6.22 -17.53 6.38
CA LYS A 99 5.10 -16.80 5.77
C LYS A 99 5.02 -17.08 4.28
N SER A 100 3.78 -17.28 3.77
CA SER A 100 3.57 -17.40 2.33
C SER A 100 3.78 -16.04 1.65
N THR A 101 4.16 -16.06 0.38
CA THR A 101 4.27 -14.86 -0.44
C THR A 101 2.96 -14.09 -0.48
N LEU A 102 1.82 -14.79 -0.57
CA LEU A 102 0.49 -14.19 -0.51
C LEU A 102 0.28 -13.42 0.80
N GLU A 103 0.62 -14.00 1.94
CA GLU A 103 0.49 -13.34 3.25
C GLU A 103 1.35 -12.07 3.31
N VAL A 104 2.58 -12.14 2.84
CA VAL A 104 3.50 -10.99 2.82
C VAL A 104 2.95 -9.87 1.95
N ILE A 105 2.45 -10.16 0.75
CA ILE A 105 1.86 -9.17 -0.16
C ILE A 105 0.65 -8.48 0.46
N LEU A 106 -0.22 -9.24 1.15
CA LEU A 106 -1.44 -8.70 1.75
C LEU A 106 -1.22 -7.96 3.06
N SER A 107 -0.09 -8.15 3.72
CA SER A 107 0.16 -7.60 5.06
C SER A 107 1.37 -6.66 5.15
N THR A 108 2.08 -6.43 4.06
CA THR A 108 3.30 -5.62 4.03
C THR A 108 3.22 -4.60 2.90
N LEU A 109 3.46 -3.34 3.23
CA LEU A 109 3.48 -2.26 2.24
C LEU A 109 4.63 -2.45 1.24
N HIS A 110 4.37 -2.09 -0.03
CA HIS A 110 5.36 -2.06 -1.10
C HIS A 110 6.05 -3.40 -1.36
N SER A 111 5.34 -4.52 -1.15
CA SER A 111 5.89 -5.87 -1.31
C SER A 111 5.52 -6.56 -2.62
N GLY A 112 4.76 -5.89 -3.50
CA GLY A 112 4.31 -6.46 -4.76
C GLY A 112 5.43 -6.70 -5.75
N GLY A 113 5.34 -7.77 -6.57
CA GLY A 113 6.31 -8.13 -7.59
C GLY A 113 6.49 -7.11 -8.72
N LYS A 114 5.55 -6.18 -8.87
CA LYS A 114 5.58 -5.11 -9.87
C LYS A 114 6.70 -4.10 -9.68
N PHE A 115 7.26 -3.99 -8.48
CA PHE A 115 8.39 -3.11 -8.20
C PHE A 115 9.71 -3.59 -8.82
N SER A 116 9.83 -4.86 -9.13
CA SER A 116 11.04 -5.41 -9.72
C SER A 116 11.22 -5.11 -11.22
N GLY A 117 10.17 -4.69 -11.89
CA GLY A 117 10.15 -4.49 -13.34
C GLY A 117 10.33 -5.76 -14.19
N LYS A 118 10.52 -6.91 -13.54
CA LYS A 118 10.77 -8.18 -14.23
C LYS A 118 9.50 -8.90 -14.66
N ALA A 119 8.43 -8.74 -13.89
CA ALA A 119 7.16 -9.43 -14.13
C ALA A 119 6.22 -8.65 -15.06
N TYR A 120 6.34 -7.33 -15.08
CA TYR A 120 5.45 -6.43 -15.81
C TYR A 120 6.24 -5.32 -16.51
N ALA A 121 6.11 -5.20 -17.82
CA ALA A 121 6.69 -4.11 -18.60
C ALA A 121 5.90 -2.80 -18.40
N THR A 122 4.60 -2.90 -18.18
CA THR A 122 3.70 -1.78 -17.87
C THR A 122 2.76 -2.20 -16.76
N SER A 123 2.59 -1.36 -15.75
CA SER A 123 1.71 -1.64 -14.63
C SER A 123 1.14 -0.35 -14.05
N GLY A 124 -0.17 -0.32 -13.81
CA GLY A 124 -0.86 0.75 -13.09
C GLY A 124 -0.78 0.63 -11.57
N GLY A 125 -0.50 -0.57 -11.06
CA GLY A 125 -0.51 -0.90 -9.64
C GLY A 125 0.88 -0.89 -8.99
N LEU A 126 1.71 0.14 -9.24
CA LEU A 126 3.10 0.20 -8.75
C LEU A 126 3.24 0.53 -7.27
N HIS A 127 2.20 1.08 -6.63
CA HIS A 127 2.30 1.55 -5.24
C HIS A 127 2.33 0.43 -4.20
N GLY A 128 1.79 -0.76 -4.52
CA GLY A 128 1.81 -1.92 -3.62
C GLY A 128 1.00 -1.76 -2.35
N VAL A 129 0.00 -0.87 -2.32
CA VAL A 129 -0.84 -0.57 -1.16
C VAL A 129 -2.31 -0.92 -1.38
N GLY A 130 -2.79 -0.95 -2.61
CA GLY A 130 -4.21 -1.13 -2.92
C GLY A 130 -4.75 -2.50 -2.56
N VAL A 131 -3.89 -3.54 -2.56
CA VAL A 131 -4.25 -4.91 -2.24
C VAL A 131 -4.04 -5.25 -0.76
N SER A 132 -3.14 -4.56 -0.12
CA SER A 132 -2.88 -4.73 1.31
C SER A 132 -3.72 -3.77 2.15
#